data_bb7c2545941d41f81d5c6c046992fccb
#
_entry.id   bb7c2545941d41f81d5c6c046992fccb
#
_cell.length_a   1.000
_cell.length_b   1.000
_cell.length_c   1.000
_cell.angle_alpha   90.00
_cell.angle_beta   90.00
_cell.angle_gamma   90.00
#
_symmetry.space_group_name_H-M   'P 1'
#
loop_
_entity.id
_entity.type
_entity.pdbx_description
1 polymer ?
#
loop_
_entity_poly.entity_id
_entity_poly.type
_entity_poly.pdbx_seq_one_letter_code
_entity_poly.pdbx_strand_id
1 'polypeptide(L)' 'MWVSEVKTKKGRKLGSFHHRKSFATMDEGLDWARDLAMRILDNGFYKDEELVMNHYEESIGA' A
#
# COMPACT_ATOMS: atom_id res chain seq x y z
N MET A 1 -6.50 -15.36 -1.51
CA MET A 1 -6.86 -13.94 -1.62
C MET A 1 -5.60 -13.10 -1.63
N TRP A 2 -5.60 -12.07 -2.42
CA TRP A 2 -4.44 -11.19 -2.54
C TRP A 2 -4.57 -10.00 -1.61
N VAL A 3 -3.47 -9.63 -0.99
CA VAL A 3 -3.42 -8.48 -0.09
C VAL A 3 -2.44 -7.47 -0.64
N SER A 4 -2.85 -6.22 -0.69
CA SER A 4 -1.97 -5.12 -1.07
C SER A 4 -1.86 -4.14 0.09
N GLU A 5 -0.67 -3.60 0.27
CA GLU A 5 -0.37 -2.65 1.33
C GLU A 5 0.34 -1.43 0.76
N VAL A 6 -0.01 -0.27 1.28
CA VAL A 6 0.73 0.96 1.03
C VAL A 6 1.02 1.56 2.40
N LYS A 7 2.28 1.76 2.69
CA LYS A 7 2.68 2.24 4.01
C LYS A 7 3.92 3.13 3.92
N THR A 8 4.16 3.88 4.99
CA THR A 8 5.39 4.67 5.10
C THR A 8 6.55 3.76 5.49
N LYS A 9 7.75 4.14 5.07
CA LYS A 9 8.95 3.40 5.45
C LYS A 9 9.15 3.45 6.95
N LYS A 10 9.74 2.39 7.48
CA LYS A 10 10.08 2.28 8.88
C LYS A 10 11.01 3.43 9.27
N GLY A 11 10.76 4.00 10.43
CA GLY A 11 11.59 5.08 10.93
C GLY A 11 11.06 6.49 10.70
N ARG A 12 10.01 6.62 9.88
CA ARG A 12 9.39 7.92 9.69
C ARG A 12 8.63 8.30 10.96
N LYS A 13 8.96 9.47 11.51
CA LYS A 13 8.40 9.89 12.80
C LYS A 13 7.06 10.60 12.68
N LEU A 14 6.86 11.36 11.61
CA LEU A 14 5.64 12.13 11.41
C LEU A 14 4.88 11.62 10.20
N GLY A 15 3.57 11.56 10.33
CA GLY A 15 2.72 11.20 9.21
C GLY A 15 2.82 9.75 8.76
N SER A 16 3.15 8.85 9.67
CA SER A 16 3.19 7.43 9.34
C SER A 16 1.78 6.88 9.13
N PHE A 17 1.65 5.99 8.15
CA PHE A 17 0.39 5.31 7.90
C PHE A 17 0.62 3.91 7.37
N HIS A 18 -0.43 3.10 7.42
CA HIS A 18 -0.42 1.75 6.86
C HIS A 18 -1.82 1.43 6.37
N HIS A 19 -2.00 1.36 5.06
CA HIS A 19 -3.25 0.96 4.43
C HIS A 19 -3.10 -0.45 3.87
N ARG A 20 -4.08 -1.29 4.15
CA ARG A 20 -4.07 -2.68 3.73
C ARG A 20 -5.45 -3.07 3.25
N LYS A 21 -5.52 -3.79 2.14
CA LYS A 21 -6.80 -4.23 1.59
C LYS A 21 -6.64 -5.55 0.86
N SER A 22 -7.68 -6.38 0.94
CA SER A 22 -7.72 -7.69 0.28
C SER A 22 -8.50 -7.62 -1.02
N PHE A 23 -8.05 -8.41 -2.00
CA PHE A 23 -8.65 -8.46 -3.34
C PHE A 23 -8.73 -9.88 -3.84
N ALA A 24 -9.64 -10.11 -4.78
CA ALA A 24 -9.76 -11.41 -5.41
C ALA A 24 -8.58 -11.73 -6.32
N THR A 25 -8.02 -10.72 -6.98
CA THR A 25 -6.89 -10.89 -7.89
C THR A 25 -5.76 -9.93 -7.54
N MET A 26 -4.55 -10.28 -7.96
CA MET A 26 -3.40 -9.43 -7.76
C MET A 26 -3.52 -8.12 -8.54
N ASP A 27 -4.08 -8.18 -9.75
CA ASP A 27 -4.24 -6.99 -10.59
C ASP A 27 -5.08 -5.91 -9.91
N GLU A 28 -6.14 -6.32 -9.26
CA GLU A 28 -6.99 -5.39 -8.52
C GLU A 28 -6.20 -4.70 -7.40
N GLY A 29 -5.38 -5.47 -6.71
CA GLY A 29 -4.54 -4.94 -5.64
C GLY A 29 -3.48 -3.99 -6.14
N LEU A 30 -2.87 -4.31 -7.28
CA LEU A 30 -1.87 -3.43 -7.89
C LEU A 30 -2.48 -2.09 -8.29
N ASP A 31 -3.64 -2.13 -8.91
CA ASP A 31 -4.34 -0.91 -9.33
C ASP A 31 -4.72 -0.04 -8.13
N TRP A 32 -5.25 -0.67 -7.10
CA TRP A 32 -5.64 0.04 -5.88
C TRP A 32 -4.43 0.71 -5.22
N ALA A 33 -3.33 -0.03 -5.08
CA ALA A 33 -2.14 0.48 -4.42
C ALA A 33 -1.52 1.64 -5.20
N ARG A 34 -1.46 1.50 -6.52
CA ARG A 34 -0.92 2.55 -7.38
C ARG A 34 -1.76 3.82 -7.29
N ASP A 35 -3.08 3.67 -7.36
CA ASP A 35 -3.99 4.81 -7.29
C ASP A 35 -3.86 5.52 -5.94
N LEU A 36 -3.82 4.75 -4.86
CA LEU A 36 -3.68 5.29 -3.52
C LEU A 36 -2.34 6.02 -3.36
N ALA A 37 -1.25 5.42 -3.83
CA ALA A 37 0.06 6.03 -3.75
C ALA A 37 0.12 7.34 -4.52
N MET A 38 -0.48 7.38 -5.70
CA MET A 38 -0.53 8.60 -6.51
C MET A 38 -1.28 9.72 -5.80
N ARG A 39 -2.38 9.40 -5.16
CA ARG A 39 -3.14 10.38 -4.39
C ARG A 39 -2.36 10.93 -3.21
N ILE A 40 -1.63 10.05 -2.53
CA ILE A 40 -0.80 10.43 -1.39
C ILE A 40 0.33 11.35 -1.83
N LEU A 41 1.00 10.99 -2.93
CA LEU A 41 2.10 11.79 -3.45
C LEU A 41 1.64 13.15 -3.97
N ASP A 42 0.42 13.20 -4.48
CA ASP A 42 -0.18 14.43 -5.00
C ASP A 42 -0.36 15.48 -3.91
N ASN A 43 -0.51 15.06 -2.66
CA ASN A 43 -0.61 15.98 -1.54
C ASN A 43 0.68 16.73 -1.24
N GLY A 44 1.80 16.21 -1.72
CA GLY A 44 3.09 16.85 -1.49
C GLY A 44 3.70 16.65 -0.12
N PHE A 45 3.00 15.95 0.78
CA PHE A 45 3.50 15.68 2.13
C PHE A 45 4.48 14.51 2.18
N TYR A 46 4.31 13.56 1.26
CA TYR A 46 5.18 12.38 1.17
C TYR A 46 5.93 12.37 -0.15
N LYS A 47 7.12 11.78 -0.14
CA LYS A 47 7.91 11.56 -1.34
C LYS A 47 7.86 10.08 -1.70
N ASP A 48 8.07 9.79 -2.97
CA ASP A 48 8.00 8.42 -3.47
C ASP A 48 8.90 7.47 -2.67
N GLU A 49 10.11 7.90 -2.37
CA GLU A 49 11.06 7.08 -1.63
C GLU A 49 10.65 6.80 -0.19
N GLU A 50 9.64 7.50 0.31
CA GLU A 50 9.13 7.29 1.67
C GLU A 50 8.03 6.24 1.75
N LEU A 51 7.56 5.76 0.59
CA LEU A 51 6.46 4.81 0.55
C LEU A 51 6.94 3.42 0.18
N VAL A 52 6.26 2.43 0.75
CA VAL A 52 6.50 1.02 0.46
C VAL A 52 5.18 0.39 0.07
N MET A 53 5.19 -0.35 -1.04
CA MET A 53 4.03 -1.11 -1.47
C MET A 53 4.39 -2.59 -1.48
N ASN A 54 3.52 -3.40 -0.90
CA ASN A 54 3.70 -4.85 -0.87
C ASN A 54 2.45 -5.54 -1.40
N HIS A 55 2.67 -6.64 -2.10
CA HIS A 55 1.58 -7.45 -2.64
C HIS A 55 1.90 -8.91 -2.37
N TYR A 56 0.99 -9.62 -1.73
CA TYR A 56 1.22 -11.02 -1.42
C TYR A 56 -0.09 -11.78 -1.36
N GLU A 57 0.00 -13.08 -1.54
CA GLU A 57 -1.16 -13.95 -1.42
C GLU A 57 -1.27 -14.40 0.02
N GLU A 58 -2.47 -14.25 0.58
CA GLU A 58 -2.76 -14.68 1.94
C GLU A 58 -3.72 -15.85 1.88
N SER A 59 -3.32 -16.96 2.46
CA SER A 59 -4.16 -18.12 2.56
C SER A 59 -5.13 -17.92 3.72
N ILE A 60 -6.42 -17.91 3.40
CA ILE A 60 -7.42 -17.83 4.44
C ILE A 60 -7.79 -19.25 4.80
N GLY A 61 -7.27 -19.75 5.79
CA GLY A 61 -7.53 -20.92 5.95
C GLY A 61 -7.84 -21.76 6.58
N ALA A 62 -7.99 -22.34 6.57
CA ALA A 62 -8.03 -23.35 7.13
C ALA A 62 -8.25 -23.96 7.95
#